data_63f870703e0472f52a8867c6c480d7cf
#
_entry.id   63f870703e0472f52a8867c6c480d7cf
#
_cell.length_a   1.000
_cell.length_b   1.000
_cell.length_c   1.000
_cell.angle_alpha   90.00
_cell.angle_beta   90.00
_cell.angle_gamma   90.00
#
_symmetry.space_group_name_H-M   'P 1'
#
loop_
_entity.id
_entity.type
_entity.pdbx_description
1 polymer ?
#
loop_
_entity_poly.entity_id
_entity_poly.type
_entity_poly.pdbx_seq_one_letter_code
_entity_poly.pdbx_strand_id
1 'polypeptide(L)'
;MRLTEQLELDINKDLFIVPGNHDGVTKVDCKNTHIKALNDNPIDDEAPESFQALEGAFRDYEKFVKDMIPDYPELHPAKTHIRCWRERINFVHCNTAIGADGKKKDRQLMNVDELAKCSPSGEKTNIILAHNSFEDMDARIQNRMKDWMRIYHVAAYLCGDRHRRELTSIEIDRKKNI
;
A
#
# COMPACT_ATOMS: atom_id res chain seq x y z
N MET A 1 -17.13 -9.99 -24.02
CA MET A 1 -16.33 -11.02 -23.29
C MET A 1 -15.47 -10.30 -22.26
N ARG A 2 -15.59 -10.63 -20.99
CA ARG A 2 -14.80 -9.98 -19.92
C ARG A 2 -13.38 -10.58 -19.90
N LEU A 3 -12.37 -9.80 -19.56
CA LEU A 3 -10.97 -10.24 -19.47
C LEU A 3 -10.80 -11.45 -18.54
N THR A 4 -11.56 -11.49 -17.44
CA THR A 4 -11.56 -12.60 -16.47
C THR A 4 -12.02 -13.91 -17.07
N GLU A 5 -13.02 -13.87 -17.98
CA GLU A 5 -13.51 -15.07 -18.68
C GLU A 5 -12.46 -15.61 -19.67
N GLN A 6 -11.71 -14.72 -20.33
CA GLN A 6 -10.63 -15.10 -21.25
C GLN A 6 -9.45 -15.75 -20.54
N LEU A 7 -9.17 -15.34 -19.30
CA LEU A 7 -8.03 -15.80 -18.53
C LEU A 7 -8.39 -16.87 -17.50
N GLU A 8 -9.66 -17.30 -17.46
CA GLU A 8 -10.18 -18.26 -16.46
C GLU A 8 -9.89 -17.84 -15.01
N LEU A 9 -9.94 -16.52 -14.74
CA LEU A 9 -9.64 -15.96 -13.42
C LEU A 9 -10.91 -15.92 -12.56
N ASP A 10 -10.77 -16.36 -11.32
CA ASP A 10 -11.75 -16.11 -10.26
C ASP A 10 -11.50 -14.71 -9.68
N ILE A 11 -12.41 -13.78 -9.93
CA ILE A 11 -12.27 -12.39 -9.48
C ILE A 11 -12.10 -12.28 -7.96
N ASN A 12 -12.72 -13.18 -7.20
CA ASN A 12 -12.61 -13.17 -5.73
C ASN A 12 -11.25 -13.69 -5.22
N LYS A 13 -10.54 -14.50 -6.02
CA LYS A 13 -9.30 -15.15 -5.60
C LYS A 13 -8.06 -14.62 -6.31
N ASP A 14 -8.21 -14.25 -7.60
CA ASP A 14 -7.06 -13.98 -8.47
C ASP A 14 -6.90 -12.48 -8.77
N LEU A 15 -7.85 -11.60 -8.33
CA LEU A 15 -7.73 -10.15 -8.49
C LEU A 15 -7.22 -9.50 -7.20
N PHE A 16 -6.12 -8.76 -7.31
CA PHE A 16 -5.47 -8.01 -6.23
C PHE A 16 -5.37 -6.55 -6.65
N ILE A 17 -5.92 -5.64 -5.84
CA ILE A 17 -5.99 -4.22 -6.14
C ILE A 17 -5.55 -3.38 -4.96
N VAL A 18 -4.95 -2.24 -5.25
CA VAL A 18 -4.59 -1.20 -4.27
C VAL A 18 -5.08 0.15 -4.78
N PRO A 19 -5.41 1.10 -3.91
CA PRO A 19 -5.84 2.42 -4.33
C PRO A 19 -4.69 3.20 -4.95
N GLY A 20 -4.98 3.97 -5.99
CA GLY A 20 -4.09 4.92 -6.61
C GLY A 20 -4.31 6.36 -6.13
N ASN A 21 -3.45 7.26 -6.57
CA ASN A 21 -3.49 8.68 -6.19
C ASN A 21 -4.75 9.42 -6.68
N HIS A 22 -5.44 8.90 -7.68
CA HIS A 22 -6.71 9.44 -8.19
C HIS A 22 -7.95 8.86 -7.52
N ASP A 23 -7.81 7.80 -6.73
CA ASP A 23 -8.93 7.16 -6.03
C ASP A 23 -9.31 7.92 -4.74
N GLY A 24 -8.41 8.76 -4.23
CA GLY A 24 -8.67 9.64 -3.10
C GLY A 24 -9.39 10.92 -3.54
N VAL A 25 -10.49 11.29 -2.86
CA VAL A 25 -11.19 12.57 -3.11
C VAL A 25 -10.27 13.73 -2.81
N THR A 26 -9.91 14.49 -3.84
CA THR A 26 -8.95 15.61 -3.73
C THR A 26 -9.52 16.88 -3.09
N LYS A 27 -10.84 16.95 -2.83
CA LYS A 27 -11.56 18.17 -2.43
C LYS A 27 -12.02 18.21 -0.96
N VAL A 28 -11.46 17.39 -0.09
CA VAL A 28 -11.79 17.50 1.33
C VAL A 28 -10.98 18.64 1.93
N ASP A 29 -11.64 19.69 2.42
CA ASP A 29 -10.97 20.87 2.99
C ASP A 29 -10.01 20.53 4.14
N CYS A 30 -10.27 19.46 4.89
CA CYS A 30 -9.38 18.95 5.92
C CYS A 30 -8.17 18.16 5.36
N LYS A 31 -8.21 17.67 4.12
CA LYS A 31 -7.15 16.85 3.53
C LYS A 31 -5.80 17.58 3.56
N ASN A 32 -5.78 18.85 3.18
CA ASN A 32 -4.53 19.62 3.14
C ASN A 32 -3.90 19.79 4.53
N THR A 33 -4.70 19.96 5.58
CA THR A 33 -4.21 20.08 6.97
C THR A 33 -3.61 18.76 7.44
N HIS A 34 -4.31 17.65 7.24
CA HIS A 34 -3.82 16.32 7.64
C HIS A 34 -2.62 15.86 6.82
N ILE A 35 -2.62 16.11 5.50
CA ILE A 35 -1.45 15.83 4.64
C ILE A 35 -0.25 16.68 5.08
N LYS A 36 -0.47 17.94 5.45
CA LYS A 36 0.61 18.80 5.95
C LYS A 36 1.16 18.27 7.28
N ALA A 37 0.30 17.90 8.23
CA ALA A 37 0.72 17.32 9.50
C ALA A 37 1.53 16.03 9.29
N LEU A 38 1.06 15.13 8.43
CA LEU A 38 1.78 13.92 8.08
C LEU A 38 3.10 14.18 7.33
N ASN A 39 3.16 15.21 6.49
CA ASN A 39 4.40 15.58 5.80
C ASN A 39 5.44 16.20 6.74
N ASP A 40 4.98 16.97 7.73
CA ASP A 40 5.85 17.59 8.72
C ASP A 40 6.33 16.56 9.74
N ASN A 41 5.44 15.63 10.16
CA ASN A 41 5.73 14.57 11.14
C ASN A 41 5.04 13.24 10.78
N PRO A 42 5.51 12.50 9.74
CA PRO A 42 4.82 11.29 9.26
C PRO A 42 4.89 10.09 10.21
N ILE A 43 5.60 10.19 11.32
CA ILE A 43 5.83 9.09 12.28
C ILE A 43 5.56 9.58 13.73
N ASP A 44 4.83 10.66 13.89
CA ASP A 44 4.51 11.23 15.20
C ASP A 44 3.25 10.57 15.80
N ASP A 45 3.05 10.73 17.11
CA ASP A 45 1.88 10.21 17.86
C ASP A 45 0.53 10.71 17.30
N GLU A 46 0.53 11.85 16.58
CA GLU A 46 -0.65 12.37 15.88
C GLU A 46 -0.90 11.72 14.51
N ALA A 47 0.04 10.95 13.98
CA ALA A 47 -0.08 10.34 12.67
C ALA A 47 -1.28 9.39 12.53
N PRO A 48 -1.64 8.56 13.55
CA PRO A 48 -2.83 7.71 13.49
C PRO A 48 -4.12 8.48 13.26
N GLU A 49 -4.32 9.60 13.96
CA GLU A 49 -5.52 10.44 13.81
C GLU A 49 -5.57 11.10 12.43
N SER A 50 -4.43 11.58 11.94
CA SER A 50 -4.33 12.17 10.60
C SER A 50 -4.59 11.15 9.50
N PHE A 51 -4.10 9.93 9.62
CA PHE A 51 -4.43 8.83 8.70
C PHE A 51 -5.91 8.48 8.75
N GLN A 52 -6.49 8.43 9.94
CA GLN A 52 -7.92 8.14 10.15
C GLN A 52 -8.81 9.20 9.50
N ALA A 53 -8.44 10.48 9.60
CA ALA A 53 -9.16 11.56 8.94
C ALA A 53 -9.11 11.47 7.40
N LEU A 54 -8.06 10.87 6.83
CA LEU A 54 -7.92 10.68 5.38
C LEU A 54 -8.65 9.44 4.85
N GLU A 55 -9.10 8.53 5.72
CA GLU A 55 -9.82 7.30 5.31
C GLU A 55 -11.06 7.63 4.47
N GLY A 56 -11.84 8.62 4.90
CA GLY A 56 -13.03 9.05 4.19
C GLY A 56 -12.78 9.49 2.74
N ALA A 57 -11.55 9.84 2.40
CA ALA A 57 -11.17 10.21 1.04
C ALA A 57 -11.22 9.05 0.05
N PHE A 58 -11.21 7.80 0.52
CA PHE A 58 -11.23 6.61 -0.32
C PHE A 58 -12.56 5.86 -0.32
N ARG A 59 -13.63 6.47 0.20
CA ARG A 59 -14.95 5.83 0.31
C ARG A 59 -15.49 5.31 -1.04
N ASP A 60 -15.29 6.07 -2.11
CA ASP A 60 -15.77 5.67 -3.44
C ASP A 60 -14.95 4.50 -3.98
N TYR A 61 -13.65 4.48 -3.72
CA TYR A 61 -12.79 3.33 -4.03
C TYR A 61 -13.23 2.07 -3.25
N GLU A 62 -13.47 2.19 -1.95
CA GLU A 62 -13.94 1.07 -1.12
C GLU A 62 -15.26 0.51 -1.65
N LYS A 63 -16.21 1.41 -1.98
CA LYS A 63 -17.49 1.01 -2.57
C LYS A 63 -17.28 0.28 -3.90
N PHE A 64 -16.45 0.84 -4.79
CA PHE A 64 -16.11 0.21 -6.07
C PHE A 64 -15.56 -1.20 -5.88
N VAL A 65 -14.60 -1.36 -4.95
CA VAL A 65 -14.01 -2.69 -4.68
C VAL A 65 -15.06 -3.66 -4.16
N LYS A 66 -15.91 -3.24 -3.24
CA LYS A 66 -16.96 -4.07 -2.66
C LYS A 66 -18.02 -4.47 -3.70
N ASP A 67 -18.35 -3.56 -4.61
CA ASP A 67 -19.29 -3.84 -5.70
C ASP A 67 -18.68 -4.82 -6.73
N MET A 68 -17.36 -4.72 -6.97
CA MET A 68 -16.64 -5.58 -7.92
C MET A 68 -16.29 -6.95 -7.35
N ILE A 69 -15.94 -7.02 -6.08
CA ILE A 69 -15.44 -8.21 -5.39
C ILE A 69 -16.12 -8.30 -4.02
N PRO A 70 -17.37 -8.80 -3.96
CA PRO A 70 -18.18 -8.80 -2.72
C PRO A 70 -17.50 -9.49 -1.53
N ASP A 71 -16.70 -10.53 -1.80
CA ASP A 71 -15.97 -11.29 -0.79
C ASP A 71 -14.59 -10.69 -0.47
N TYR A 72 -14.27 -9.51 -1.03
CA TYR A 72 -13.01 -8.84 -0.69
C TYR A 72 -13.00 -8.45 0.79
N PRO A 73 -11.89 -8.69 1.51
CA PRO A 73 -11.81 -8.26 2.90
C PRO A 73 -12.06 -6.78 3.00
N GLU A 74 -12.71 -6.36 4.09
CA GLU A 74 -13.00 -4.95 4.34
C GLU A 74 -11.73 -4.12 4.20
N LEU A 75 -11.73 -3.27 3.18
CA LEU A 75 -10.61 -2.40 2.88
C LEU A 75 -10.69 -1.17 3.75
N HIS A 76 -9.82 -1.10 4.71
CA HIS A 76 -9.62 0.13 5.48
C HIS A 76 -8.44 0.86 4.84
N PRO A 77 -8.62 2.04 4.22
CA PRO A 77 -7.56 2.66 3.41
C PRO A 77 -6.29 2.98 4.18
N ALA A 78 -6.40 3.22 5.50
CA ALA A 78 -5.25 3.43 6.35
C ALA A 78 -4.59 2.13 6.82
N LYS A 79 -5.21 0.97 6.61
CA LYS A 79 -4.70 -0.32 7.06
C LYS A 79 -3.99 -1.08 5.95
N THR A 80 -2.96 -1.78 6.34
CA THR A 80 -2.32 -2.80 5.53
C THR A 80 -3.05 -4.13 5.76
N HIS A 81 -3.31 -4.88 4.71
CA HIS A 81 -3.90 -6.21 4.82
C HIS A 81 -3.14 -7.22 3.96
N ILE A 82 -3.27 -8.48 4.32
CA ILE A 82 -2.59 -9.58 3.63
C ILE A 82 -3.64 -10.50 3.01
N ARG A 83 -3.47 -10.78 1.71
CA ARG A 83 -4.23 -11.83 1.02
C ARG A 83 -3.28 -12.91 0.53
N CYS A 84 -3.62 -14.16 0.84
CA CYS A 84 -2.86 -15.30 0.38
C CYS A 84 -3.42 -15.82 -0.95
N TRP A 85 -2.54 -15.96 -1.94
CA TRP A 85 -2.88 -16.55 -3.22
C TRP A 85 -2.37 -17.97 -3.31
N ARG A 86 -3.30 -18.90 -3.62
CA ARG A 86 -3.03 -20.33 -3.82
C ARG A 86 -2.17 -20.94 -2.70
N GLU A 87 -2.33 -20.48 -1.47
CA GLU A 87 -1.60 -20.92 -0.29
C GLU A 87 -0.07 -20.74 -0.33
N ARG A 88 0.47 -20.07 -1.34
CA ARG A 88 1.91 -19.96 -1.61
C ARG A 88 2.45 -18.54 -1.53
N ILE A 89 1.64 -17.55 -1.92
CA ILE A 89 2.06 -16.15 -2.03
C ILE A 89 1.19 -15.29 -1.13
N ASN A 90 1.81 -14.51 -0.28
CA ASN A 90 1.16 -13.44 0.46
C ASN A 90 1.32 -12.13 -0.31
N PHE A 91 0.23 -11.53 -0.73
CA PHE A 91 0.19 -10.18 -1.21
C PHE A 91 -0.14 -9.24 -0.05
N VAL A 92 0.80 -8.34 0.25
CA VAL A 92 0.70 -7.33 1.30
C VAL A 92 0.26 -6.03 0.65
N HIS A 93 -0.99 -5.65 0.85
CA HIS A 93 -1.60 -4.49 0.22
C HIS A 93 -1.31 -3.24 1.04
N CYS A 94 -0.58 -2.30 0.47
CA CYS A 94 -0.20 -1.05 1.10
C CYS A 94 -0.85 0.14 0.39
N ASN A 95 -1.63 0.95 1.11
CA ASN A 95 -2.10 2.21 0.56
C ASN A 95 -1.00 3.28 0.66
N THR A 96 -0.25 3.44 -0.41
CA THR A 96 0.79 4.47 -0.54
C THR A 96 0.25 5.78 -1.12
N ALA A 97 -1.02 5.83 -1.50
CA ALA A 97 -1.68 6.98 -2.09
C ALA A 97 -2.42 7.86 -1.06
N ILE A 98 -2.43 7.48 0.21
CA ILE A 98 -3.23 8.14 1.25
C ILE A 98 -2.89 9.62 1.43
N GLY A 99 -1.62 10.00 1.28
CA GLY A 99 -1.13 11.37 1.34
C GLY A 99 -0.88 12.03 -0.01
N ALA A 100 -1.25 11.39 -1.12
CA ALA A 100 -0.96 11.91 -2.45
C ALA A 100 -1.73 13.21 -2.73
N ASP A 101 -0.99 14.30 -2.93
CA ASP A 101 -1.53 15.61 -3.33
C ASP A 101 -1.31 15.91 -4.83
N GLY A 102 -0.72 14.98 -5.57
CA GLY A 102 -0.40 15.09 -6.99
C GLY A 102 0.76 16.05 -7.33
N LYS A 103 1.37 16.68 -6.33
CA LYS A 103 2.38 17.76 -6.54
C LYS A 103 3.79 17.39 -6.14
N LYS A 104 3.98 16.47 -5.19
CA LYS A 104 5.31 16.11 -4.65
C LYS A 104 5.56 14.62 -4.85
N LYS A 105 6.53 14.31 -5.70
CA LYS A 105 6.91 12.92 -5.99
C LYS A 105 7.75 12.25 -4.90
N ASP A 106 8.43 13.01 -4.05
CA ASP A 106 9.46 12.49 -3.15
C ASP A 106 8.99 12.37 -1.70
N ARG A 107 7.67 12.40 -1.46
CA ARG A 107 7.10 12.38 -0.10
C ARG A 107 5.78 11.65 -0.04
N GLN A 108 5.68 10.55 -0.75
CA GLN A 108 4.49 9.71 -0.64
C GLN A 108 4.44 9.07 0.74
N LEU A 109 3.23 8.98 1.29
CA LEU A 109 3.01 8.53 2.65
C LEU A 109 2.23 7.22 2.67
N MET A 110 2.51 6.40 3.67
CA MET A 110 1.68 5.27 4.06
C MET A 110 1.70 5.11 5.57
N ASN A 111 0.69 4.45 6.11
CA ASN A 111 0.67 4.11 7.53
C ASN A 111 1.59 2.92 7.82
N VAL A 112 2.86 3.20 8.14
CA VAL A 112 3.86 2.15 8.43
C VAL A 112 3.61 1.44 9.76
N ASP A 113 2.83 2.01 10.68
CA ASP A 113 2.47 1.35 11.93
C ASP A 113 1.46 0.22 11.67
N GLU A 114 0.57 0.41 10.71
CA GLU A 114 -0.31 -0.68 10.28
C GLU A 114 0.48 -1.78 9.54
N LEU A 115 1.50 -1.43 8.76
CA LEU A 115 2.41 -2.42 8.19
C LEU A 115 3.15 -3.19 9.29
N ALA A 116 3.61 -2.52 10.33
CA ALA A 116 4.33 -3.14 11.45
C ALA A 116 3.46 -4.15 12.24
N LYS A 117 2.13 -3.98 12.24
CA LYS A 117 1.19 -4.94 12.85
C LYS A 117 0.98 -6.19 11.99
N CYS A 118 1.34 -6.14 10.72
CA CYS A 118 1.21 -7.28 9.81
C CYS A 118 2.37 -8.25 9.99
N SER A 119 2.06 -9.54 10.16
CA SER A 119 3.04 -10.62 10.33
C SER A 119 2.77 -11.71 9.29
N PRO A 120 3.20 -11.53 8.03
CA PRO A 120 3.01 -12.55 7.02
C PRO A 120 3.82 -13.81 7.35
N SER A 121 3.26 -14.97 6.99
CA SER A 121 3.96 -16.26 7.21
C SER A 121 5.30 -16.28 6.48
N GLY A 122 6.35 -16.70 7.19
CA GLY A 122 7.70 -16.88 6.63
C GLY A 122 7.83 -18.07 5.68
N GLU A 123 6.84 -18.98 5.65
CA GLU A 123 6.83 -20.14 4.77
C GLU A 123 6.35 -19.79 3.34
N LYS A 124 5.80 -18.62 3.15
CA LYS A 124 5.25 -18.16 1.88
C LYS A 124 6.10 -17.06 1.28
N THR A 125 6.00 -16.92 -0.04
CA THR A 125 6.61 -15.77 -0.72
C THR A 125 5.82 -14.50 -0.41
N ASN A 126 6.46 -13.51 0.18
CA ASN A 126 5.84 -12.23 0.50
C ASN A 126 6.11 -11.21 -0.60
N ILE A 127 5.04 -10.59 -1.12
CA ILE A 127 5.09 -9.57 -2.17
C ILE A 127 4.29 -8.36 -1.69
N ILE A 128 4.87 -7.17 -1.75
CA ILE A 128 4.15 -5.92 -1.49
C ILE A 128 3.48 -5.46 -2.78
N LEU A 129 2.20 -5.07 -2.64
CA LEU A 129 1.45 -4.34 -3.66
C LEU A 129 1.23 -2.91 -3.20
N ALA A 130 1.62 -1.94 -4.02
CA ALA A 130 1.49 -0.53 -3.75
C ALA A 130 1.19 0.24 -5.04
N HIS A 131 0.73 1.47 -4.95
CA HIS A 131 0.56 2.33 -6.12
C HIS A 131 1.85 3.06 -6.46
N ASN A 132 2.43 3.77 -5.49
CA ASN A 132 3.64 4.57 -5.70
C ASN A 132 4.90 3.70 -5.66
N SER A 133 5.94 4.15 -6.37
CA SER A 133 7.24 3.49 -6.32
C SER A 133 7.89 3.66 -4.94
N PHE A 134 8.75 2.72 -4.58
CA PHE A 134 9.42 2.74 -3.28
C PHE A 134 10.26 4.01 -3.09
N GLU A 135 10.94 4.48 -4.15
CA GLU A 135 11.80 5.67 -4.13
C GLU A 135 11.01 6.97 -3.95
N ASP A 136 9.72 6.98 -4.31
CA ASP A 136 8.87 8.16 -4.16
C ASP A 136 8.30 8.32 -2.74
N MET A 137 8.53 7.35 -1.85
CA MET A 137 8.12 7.40 -0.46
C MET A 137 9.03 8.32 0.37
N ASP A 138 8.48 8.89 1.45
CA ASP A 138 9.29 9.62 2.44
C ASP A 138 10.43 8.73 2.98
N ALA A 139 11.63 9.28 3.14
CA ALA A 139 12.82 8.53 3.52
C ALA A 139 12.67 7.78 4.86
N ARG A 140 11.92 8.34 5.82
CA ARG A 140 11.66 7.69 7.12
C ARG A 140 10.77 6.46 6.94
N ILE A 141 9.77 6.56 6.05
CA ILE A 141 8.91 5.46 5.68
C ILE A 141 9.70 4.38 4.96
N GLN A 142 10.54 4.77 3.98
CA GLN A 142 11.42 3.83 3.29
C GLN A 142 12.27 3.00 4.27
N ASN A 143 12.88 3.65 5.26
CA ASN A 143 13.73 2.96 6.23
C ASN A 143 12.94 1.94 7.06
N ARG A 144 11.77 2.31 7.57
CA ARG A 144 10.90 1.39 8.32
C ARG A 144 10.38 0.23 7.45
N MET A 145 10.04 0.53 6.20
CA MET A 145 9.66 -0.50 5.24
C MET A 145 10.80 -1.46 4.94
N LYS A 146 12.03 -0.98 4.74
CA LYS A 146 13.22 -1.83 4.53
C LYS A 146 13.43 -2.79 5.70
N ASP A 147 13.32 -2.30 6.93
CA ASP A 147 13.43 -3.15 8.12
C ASP A 147 12.35 -4.24 8.15
N TRP A 148 11.11 -3.88 7.86
CA TRP A 148 10.00 -4.83 7.78
C TRP A 148 10.20 -5.84 6.65
N MET A 149 10.56 -5.37 5.44
CA MET A 149 10.84 -6.23 4.27
C MET A 149 11.97 -7.23 4.55
N ARG A 150 12.97 -6.82 5.31
CA ARG A 150 14.08 -7.71 5.74
C ARG A 150 13.60 -8.78 6.70
N ILE A 151 12.81 -8.41 7.72
CA ILE A 151 12.28 -9.34 8.73
C ILE A 151 11.41 -10.42 8.08
N TYR A 152 10.57 -10.02 7.13
CA TYR A 152 9.60 -10.92 6.49
C TYR A 152 10.05 -11.44 5.11
N HIS A 153 11.33 -11.28 4.77
CA HIS A 153 11.93 -11.81 3.53
C HIS A 153 11.09 -11.48 2.28
N VAL A 154 10.71 -10.21 2.11
CA VAL A 154 9.92 -9.77 0.97
C VAL A 154 10.68 -9.99 -0.33
N ALA A 155 10.06 -10.70 -1.27
CA ALA A 155 10.67 -11.07 -2.54
C ALA A 155 10.52 -9.98 -3.62
N ALA A 156 9.44 -9.19 -3.54
CA ALA A 156 9.17 -8.15 -4.53
C ALA A 156 8.30 -7.02 -3.96
N TYR A 157 8.48 -5.83 -4.53
CA TYR A 157 7.62 -4.66 -4.37
C TYR A 157 7.07 -4.31 -5.74
N LEU A 158 5.76 -4.44 -5.92
CA LEU A 158 5.07 -4.16 -7.18
C LEU A 158 4.33 -2.84 -7.09
N CYS A 159 4.56 -1.95 -8.04
CA CYS A 159 3.90 -0.66 -8.11
C CYS A 159 3.56 -0.26 -9.55
N GLY A 160 2.67 0.73 -9.74
CA GLY A 160 2.13 1.08 -11.05
C GLY A 160 2.11 2.57 -11.40
N ASP A 161 2.41 3.48 -10.49
CA ASP A 161 2.25 4.95 -10.66
C ASP A 161 3.03 5.52 -11.86
N ARG A 162 4.22 5.01 -12.12
CA ARG A 162 5.11 5.55 -13.15
C ARG A 162 4.71 5.21 -14.59
N HIS A 163 3.67 4.41 -14.79
CA HIS A 163 3.14 4.01 -16.11
C HIS A 163 4.20 3.47 -17.09
N ARG A 164 5.29 2.92 -16.57
CA ARG A 164 6.38 2.34 -17.34
C ARG A 164 6.85 1.03 -16.72
N ARG A 165 7.38 0.16 -17.56
CA ARG A 165 8.01 -1.08 -17.09
C ARG A 165 9.42 -0.76 -16.64
N GLU A 166 9.66 -0.90 -15.35
CA GLU A 166 10.97 -0.69 -14.73
C GLU A 166 11.20 -1.79 -13.69
N LEU A 167 12.40 -2.34 -13.68
CA LEU A 167 12.89 -3.22 -12.66
C LEU A 167 13.95 -2.47 -11.88
N THR A 168 13.65 -2.18 -10.63
CA THR A 168 14.60 -1.55 -9.70
C THR A 168 14.90 -2.53 -8.57
N SER A 169 16.16 -2.70 -8.22
CA SER A 169 16.55 -3.46 -7.04
C SER A 169 16.47 -2.57 -5.81
N ILE A 170 15.77 -3.01 -4.78
CA ILE A 170 15.77 -2.36 -3.46
C ILE A 170 16.88 -3.05 -2.65
N GLU A 171 17.95 -2.31 -2.37
CA GLU A 171 19.02 -2.82 -1.49
C GLU A 171 18.51 -2.86 -0.05
N ILE A 172 18.40 -4.07 0.47
CA ILE A 172 18.11 -4.32 1.88
C ILE A 172 19.39 -4.87 2.49
N ASP A 173 20.09 -4.04 3.26
CA ASP A 173 21.31 -4.46 3.95
C ASP A 173 21.03 -5.68 4.82
N ARG A 174 21.50 -6.83 4.38
CA ARG A 174 21.57 -8.02 5.21
C ARG A 174 22.71 -7.79 6.20
N LYS A 175 22.44 -7.19 7.35
CA LYS A 175 23.40 -7.21 8.45
C LYS A 175 23.77 -8.67 8.64
N LYS A 176 25.03 -9.01 8.37
CA LYS A 176 25.58 -10.31 8.73
C LYS A 176 25.38 -10.45 10.24
N ASN A 177 24.53 -11.40 10.63
CA ASN A 177 24.52 -11.82 12.02
C ASN A 177 25.93 -12.35 12.30
N ILE A 178 26.70 -11.57 13.03
CA ILE A 178 27.99 -11.99 13.62
C ILE A 178 27.63 -12.63 14.96
#